data_49ade666f4a400923405314ebdde1bd1
#
_entry.id   49ade666f4a400923405314ebdde1bd1
#
_cell.length_a   1.000
_cell.length_b   1.000
_cell.length_c   1.000
_cell.angle_alpha   90.00
_cell.angle_beta   90.00
_cell.angle_gamma   90.00
#
_symmetry.space_group_name_H-M   'P 1'
#
loop_
_entity.id
_entity.type
_entity.pdbx_description
1 polymer ?
#
loop_
_entity_poly.entity_id
_entity_poly.type
_entity_poly.pdbx_seq_one_letter_code
_entity_poly.pdbx_strand_id
1 'polypeptide(L)'
;MKLHEIVRTSALSLAVLAANAGLAQEETYRGLEEVLVTAQKRTATLQDTPVAVSVVSGELLKQRSLDDIQEMELAVPSLSVTQNQSSSQQTFSIRGLGTSGNNAGLEPSVGVFIDGVYRSRAASAIDDFIAVERVEILRGPQSSVYGKNTPAGVISIITKKPQREFGADFEQSFGSYNSKVTRGTITGPISDTVSYRVSGNRNTRDGFIDNIQEGRDAVNNRNRHALRGQLLIEPSDELTIRLIADTSSIEEDCCGAPFYYNDPGNAAATTALGATILPDDIYARKIKFDRAMETDQEQSGYSAQLDWERESYSFTSLTAFRDFEESNDIDADFIDIELSGVLQNTFDRQVFTQEFRLQSTGENKVDWLLGYYYYDADQDSGGTNRLGAFARPFFDSRIGG
;
A
#
# COMPACT_ATOMS: atom_id res chain seq x y z
N MET A 1 -21.15 45.74 51.85
CA MET A 1 -20.40 45.27 50.68
C MET A 1 -19.41 46.34 50.29
N LYS A 2 -18.12 46.07 50.46
CA LYS A 2 -17.07 47.09 50.40
C LYS A 2 -16.67 47.42 48.95
N LEU A 3 -16.55 48.70 48.64
CA LEU A 3 -16.21 49.24 47.32
C LEU A 3 -15.01 48.53 46.64
N HIS A 4 -14.10 47.95 47.43
CA HIS A 4 -12.93 47.18 46.98
C HIS A 4 -13.23 45.85 46.28
N GLU A 5 -14.35 45.21 46.56
CA GLU A 5 -14.71 43.96 45.90
C GLU A 5 -15.34 44.20 44.52
N ILE A 6 -16.08 45.32 44.37
CA ILE A 6 -16.68 45.68 43.07
C ILE A 6 -15.60 46.08 42.06
N VAL A 7 -14.54 46.77 42.50
CA VAL A 7 -13.42 47.14 41.62
C VAL A 7 -12.59 45.93 41.20
N ARG A 8 -12.41 44.91 42.06
CA ARG A 8 -11.68 43.70 41.75
C ARG A 8 -12.45 42.79 40.78
N THR A 9 -13.76 42.67 40.91
CA THR A 9 -14.58 41.89 39.98
C THR A 9 -14.70 42.57 38.62
N SER A 10 -14.77 43.88 38.55
CA SER A 10 -14.79 44.62 37.28
C SER A 10 -13.46 44.57 36.54
N ALA A 11 -12.32 44.56 37.24
CA ALA A 11 -10.99 44.42 36.63
C ALA A 11 -10.73 43.01 36.08
N LEU A 12 -11.23 41.98 36.77
CA LEU A 12 -11.13 40.60 36.28
C LEU A 12 -11.99 40.36 35.02
N SER A 13 -13.19 40.93 34.96
CA SER A 13 -14.09 40.86 33.82
C SER A 13 -13.52 41.58 32.59
N LEU A 14 -12.84 42.72 32.78
CA LEU A 14 -12.17 43.43 31.69
C LEU A 14 -10.94 42.68 31.16
N ALA A 15 -10.18 42.02 32.04
CA ALA A 15 -9.03 41.19 31.64
C ALA A 15 -9.43 39.95 30.82
N VAL A 16 -10.57 39.32 31.14
CA VAL A 16 -11.10 38.15 30.37
C VAL A 16 -11.65 38.62 29.02
N LEU A 17 -12.23 39.79 28.89
CA LEU A 17 -12.67 40.36 27.61
C LEU A 17 -11.48 40.79 26.74
N ALA A 18 -10.42 41.31 27.31
CA ALA A 18 -9.19 41.64 26.55
C ALA A 18 -8.42 40.41 26.09
N ALA A 19 -8.45 39.30 26.84
CA ALA A 19 -7.83 38.02 26.42
C ALA A 19 -8.56 37.37 25.25
N ASN A 20 -9.87 37.54 25.12
CA ASN A 20 -10.63 37.02 23.97
C ASN A 20 -10.52 37.89 22.70
N ALA A 21 -10.20 39.17 22.82
CA ALA A 21 -9.99 40.05 21.66
C ALA A 21 -8.64 39.79 20.95
N GLY A 22 -7.67 39.16 21.63
CA GLY A 22 -6.36 38.78 21.03
C GLY A 22 -6.33 37.42 20.31
N LEU A 23 -7.43 36.64 20.38
CA LEU A 23 -7.53 35.33 19.74
C LEU A 23 -8.39 35.32 18.49
N ALA A 24 -8.85 36.45 17.99
CA ALA A 24 -9.32 36.60 16.63
C ALA A 24 -8.08 36.61 15.71
N GLN A 25 -7.42 35.44 15.56
CA GLN A 25 -6.59 35.19 14.38
C GLN A 25 -7.51 35.37 13.18
N GLU A 26 -7.21 36.36 12.34
CA GLU A 26 -7.70 36.38 10.98
C GLU A 26 -7.35 35.00 10.41
N GLU A 27 -8.35 34.13 10.27
CA GLU A 27 -8.24 33.03 9.33
C GLU A 27 -7.98 33.70 7.97
N THR A 28 -6.69 33.81 7.64
CA THR A 28 -6.28 34.13 6.29
C THR A 28 -6.97 33.09 5.46
N TYR A 29 -7.98 33.49 4.67
CA TYR A 29 -8.67 32.65 3.71
C TYR A 29 -7.57 32.14 2.79
N ARG A 30 -7.02 30.94 3.12
CA ARG A 30 -6.11 30.23 2.23
C ARG A 30 -6.97 29.93 1.01
N GLY A 31 -6.68 30.62 -0.09
CA GLY A 31 -7.27 30.29 -1.37
C GLY A 31 -7.19 28.78 -1.58
N LEU A 32 -8.12 28.21 -2.30
CA LEU A 32 -8.14 26.77 -2.60
C LEU A 32 -6.71 26.34 -2.90
N GLU A 33 -6.17 25.46 -2.06
CA GLU A 33 -4.82 24.93 -2.23
C GLU A 33 -4.77 24.20 -3.58
N GLU A 34 -3.95 24.67 -4.48
CA GLU A 34 -3.85 24.11 -5.82
C GLU A 34 -3.24 22.72 -5.72
N VAL A 35 -4.01 21.69 -6.05
CA VAL A 35 -3.55 20.31 -5.99
C VAL A 35 -2.74 20.00 -7.23
N LEU A 36 -1.42 19.86 -7.06
CA LEU A 36 -0.51 19.44 -8.13
C LEU A 36 -0.50 17.91 -8.26
N VAL A 37 -0.54 17.43 -9.49
CA VAL A 37 -0.48 15.99 -9.83
C VAL A 37 0.64 15.72 -10.82
N THR A 38 1.09 14.47 -10.86
CA THR A 38 2.09 13.96 -11.81
C THR A 38 1.50 12.93 -12.77
N ALA A 39 0.19 12.99 -12.95
CA ALA A 39 -0.64 12.00 -13.64
C ALA A 39 -0.21 11.69 -15.11
N GLN A 40 0.44 12.62 -15.79
CA GLN A 40 0.97 12.41 -17.14
C GLN A 40 2.49 12.46 -17.19
N LYS A 41 3.14 12.13 -16.08
CA LYS A 41 4.60 12.28 -15.89
C LYS A 41 5.09 13.73 -16.08
N ARG A 42 4.16 14.69 -15.98
CA ARG A 42 4.36 16.14 -15.93
C ARG A 42 3.65 16.67 -14.69
N THR A 43 4.26 17.62 -14.03
CA THR A 43 3.58 18.36 -12.96
C THR A 43 2.56 19.31 -13.59
N ALA A 44 1.30 19.13 -13.24
CA ALA A 44 0.17 19.95 -13.67
C ALA A 44 -0.81 20.13 -12.52
N THR A 45 -1.71 21.11 -12.63
CA THR A 45 -2.80 21.20 -11.69
C THR A 45 -3.82 20.08 -11.93
N LEU A 46 -4.51 19.65 -10.89
CA LEU A 46 -5.55 18.63 -11.03
C LEU A 46 -6.63 19.06 -12.04
N GLN A 47 -6.92 20.37 -12.14
CA GLN A 47 -7.93 20.92 -13.04
C GLN A 47 -7.50 20.92 -14.51
N ASP A 48 -6.20 21.12 -14.77
CA ASP A 48 -5.65 21.14 -16.13
C ASP A 48 -5.27 19.75 -16.65
N THR A 49 -5.39 18.72 -15.79
CA THR A 49 -5.03 17.36 -16.16
C THR A 49 -6.18 16.68 -16.92
N PRO A 50 -6.03 16.32 -18.21
CA PRO A 50 -7.10 15.76 -19.04
C PRO A 50 -7.34 14.27 -18.78
N VAL A 51 -7.13 13.81 -17.55
CA VAL A 51 -7.32 12.43 -17.08
C VAL A 51 -8.14 12.45 -15.80
N ALA A 52 -9.03 11.47 -15.64
CA ALA A 52 -9.79 11.34 -14.41
C ALA A 52 -8.89 10.85 -13.27
N VAL A 53 -8.45 11.75 -12.41
CA VAL A 53 -7.57 11.50 -11.27
C VAL A 53 -8.31 11.71 -9.96
N SER A 54 -8.03 10.87 -8.96
CA SER A 54 -8.34 11.12 -7.55
C SER A 54 -7.03 11.25 -6.80
N VAL A 55 -6.93 12.28 -5.95
CA VAL A 55 -5.74 12.53 -5.14
C VAL A 55 -6.10 12.43 -3.67
N VAL A 56 -5.31 11.66 -2.93
CA VAL A 56 -5.40 11.55 -1.47
C VAL A 56 -4.08 12.02 -0.90
N SER A 57 -4.10 13.14 -0.16
CA SER A 57 -2.90 13.69 0.46
C SER A 57 -2.43 12.84 1.64
N GLY A 58 -1.12 12.86 1.94
CA GLY A 58 -0.57 12.18 3.11
C GLY A 58 -1.17 12.68 4.43
N GLU A 59 -1.61 13.93 4.50
CA GLU A 59 -2.34 14.45 5.66
C GLU A 59 -3.71 13.78 5.80
N LEU A 60 -4.46 13.60 4.72
CA LEU A 60 -5.75 12.91 4.74
C LEU A 60 -5.59 11.43 5.08
N LEU A 61 -4.52 10.76 4.58
CA LEU A 61 -4.17 9.39 4.97
C LEU A 61 -4.00 9.29 6.49
N LYS A 62 -3.22 10.21 7.07
CA LYS A 62 -2.98 10.26 8.52
C LYS A 62 -4.26 10.55 9.32
N GLN A 63 -5.05 11.54 8.90
CA GLN A 63 -6.31 11.91 9.58
C GLN A 63 -7.34 10.79 9.59
N ARG A 64 -7.36 9.95 8.56
CA ARG A 64 -8.30 8.83 8.42
C ARG A 64 -7.71 7.49 8.86
N SER A 65 -6.45 7.47 9.33
CA SER A 65 -5.71 6.24 9.68
C SER A 65 -5.72 5.22 8.54
N LEU A 66 -5.49 5.68 7.31
CA LEU A 66 -5.32 4.82 6.15
C LEU A 66 -3.85 4.43 6.07
N ASP A 67 -3.55 3.23 6.49
CA ASP A 67 -2.18 2.77 6.74
C ASP A 67 -1.54 2.06 5.55
N ASP A 68 -2.37 1.51 4.66
CA ASP A 68 -1.91 0.78 3.48
C ASP A 68 -2.82 1.01 2.25
N ILE A 69 -2.43 0.38 1.14
CA ILE A 69 -3.15 0.51 -0.13
C ILE A 69 -4.54 -0.17 -0.09
N GLN A 70 -4.76 -1.16 0.80
CA GLN A 70 -6.05 -1.83 0.95
C GLN A 70 -7.11 -0.86 1.47
N GLU A 71 -6.72 0.00 2.41
CA GLU A 71 -7.63 0.96 3.03
C GLU A 71 -7.96 2.15 2.13
N MET A 72 -7.24 2.30 1.00
CA MET A 72 -7.51 3.36 0.02
C MET A 72 -8.89 3.28 -0.63
N GLU A 73 -9.54 2.11 -0.66
CA GLU A 73 -10.91 1.99 -1.15
C GLU A 73 -11.92 2.81 -0.31
N LEU A 74 -11.61 3.06 0.98
CA LEU A 74 -12.42 3.92 1.85
C LEU A 74 -12.34 5.41 1.46
N ALA A 75 -11.28 5.81 0.77
CA ALA A 75 -11.09 7.19 0.31
C ALA A 75 -11.46 7.36 -1.17
N VAL A 76 -11.37 6.31 -1.98
CA VAL A 76 -11.56 6.36 -3.43
C VAL A 76 -12.57 5.29 -3.89
N PRO A 77 -13.86 5.62 -4.01
CA PRO A 77 -14.92 4.66 -4.31
C PRO A 77 -14.79 3.92 -5.66
N SER A 78 -13.93 4.40 -6.55
CA SER A 78 -13.67 3.73 -7.84
C SER A 78 -12.57 2.67 -7.76
N LEU A 79 -11.80 2.63 -6.68
CA LEU A 79 -10.82 1.61 -6.37
C LEU A 79 -11.48 0.53 -5.53
N SER A 80 -11.22 -0.72 -5.85
CA SER A 80 -11.55 -1.87 -4.99
C SER A 80 -10.30 -2.72 -4.83
N VAL A 81 -10.05 -3.14 -3.59
CA VAL A 81 -8.93 -3.99 -3.24
C VAL A 81 -9.46 -5.27 -2.63
N THR A 82 -9.30 -6.38 -3.34
CA THR A 82 -9.74 -7.69 -2.87
C THR A 82 -8.54 -8.53 -2.46
N GLN A 83 -8.57 -9.05 -1.25
CA GLN A 83 -7.58 -9.99 -0.74
C GLN A 83 -8.17 -11.40 -0.81
N ASN A 84 -7.40 -12.35 -1.32
CA ASN A 84 -7.82 -13.75 -1.45
C ASN A 84 -7.28 -14.60 -0.29
N GLN A 85 -6.61 -15.71 -0.58
CA GLN A 85 -6.24 -16.73 0.38
C GLN A 85 -4.94 -16.44 1.17
N SER A 86 -4.20 -15.42 0.82
CA SER A 86 -2.97 -14.99 1.51
C SER A 86 -2.83 -13.48 1.52
N SER A 87 -1.97 -12.95 2.37
CA SER A 87 -1.68 -11.49 2.42
C SER A 87 -1.15 -10.96 1.10
N SER A 88 -0.47 -11.78 0.32
CA SER A 88 0.15 -11.39 -0.95
C SER A 88 -0.80 -11.51 -2.16
N GLN A 89 -1.88 -12.29 -2.04
CA GLN A 89 -2.82 -12.51 -3.14
C GLN A 89 -3.86 -11.40 -3.22
N GLN A 90 -3.45 -10.24 -3.66
CA GLN A 90 -4.34 -9.09 -3.82
C GLN A 90 -4.68 -8.79 -5.28
N THR A 91 -5.87 -8.25 -5.45
CA THR A 91 -6.38 -7.74 -6.72
C THR A 91 -6.76 -6.29 -6.57
N PHE A 92 -6.10 -5.42 -7.33
CA PHE A 92 -6.53 -4.04 -7.48
C PHE A 92 -7.46 -3.92 -8.69
N SER A 93 -8.61 -3.30 -8.48
CA SER A 93 -9.59 -3.04 -9.53
C SER A 93 -9.97 -1.57 -9.56
N ILE A 94 -10.02 -0.98 -10.74
CA ILE A 94 -10.51 0.39 -10.94
C ILE A 94 -11.74 0.33 -11.82
N ARG A 95 -12.88 0.83 -11.33
CA ARG A 95 -14.18 0.75 -12.00
C ARG A 95 -14.57 -0.70 -12.37
N GLY A 96 -14.23 -1.67 -11.50
CA GLY A 96 -14.51 -3.09 -11.70
C GLY A 96 -13.56 -3.83 -12.65
N LEU A 97 -12.56 -3.15 -13.21
CA LEU A 97 -11.54 -3.78 -14.07
C LEU A 97 -10.29 -4.07 -13.23
N GLY A 98 -9.90 -5.33 -13.13
CA GLY A 98 -8.75 -5.81 -12.39
C GLY A 98 -8.33 -7.19 -12.87
N THR A 99 -7.13 -7.63 -12.49
CA THR A 99 -6.62 -8.99 -12.73
C THR A 99 -6.43 -9.68 -11.40
N SER A 100 -6.96 -10.90 -11.27
CA SER A 100 -6.84 -11.69 -10.03
C SER A 100 -5.37 -11.95 -9.67
N GLY A 101 -5.03 -11.76 -8.40
CA GLY A 101 -3.69 -11.97 -7.86
C GLY A 101 -3.29 -13.44 -7.65
N ASN A 102 -4.21 -14.40 -7.83
CA ASN A 102 -3.97 -15.82 -7.52
C ASN A 102 -3.06 -16.54 -8.53
N ASN A 103 -2.82 -15.97 -9.69
CA ASN A 103 -2.04 -16.61 -10.74
C ASN A 103 -0.74 -15.84 -10.99
N ALA A 104 0.38 -16.47 -10.68
CA ALA A 104 1.71 -15.91 -10.85
C ALA A 104 2.05 -15.56 -12.31
N GLY A 105 1.43 -16.23 -13.29
CA GLY A 105 1.61 -15.97 -14.72
C GLY A 105 0.80 -14.80 -15.27
N LEU A 106 -0.13 -14.21 -14.48
CA LEU A 106 -0.94 -13.08 -14.91
C LEU A 106 -0.35 -11.76 -14.39
N GLU A 107 -0.18 -10.83 -15.28
CA GLU A 107 0.22 -9.46 -14.93
C GLU A 107 -1.00 -8.60 -14.54
N PRO A 108 -0.82 -7.61 -13.61
CA PRO A 108 -1.92 -6.78 -13.14
C PRO A 108 -2.47 -5.86 -14.24
N SER A 109 -3.78 -5.58 -14.20
CA SER A 109 -4.41 -4.57 -15.07
C SER A 109 -4.35 -3.16 -14.51
N VAL A 110 -4.05 -3.02 -13.22
CA VAL A 110 -3.81 -1.75 -12.53
C VAL A 110 -2.33 -1.68 -12.21
N GLY A 111 -1.63 -0.72 -12.84
CA GLY A 111 -0.20 -0.50 -12.57
C GLY A 111 0.00 0.24 -11.26
N VAL A 112 0.91 -0.22 -10.41
CA VAL A 112 1.29 0.48 -9.19
C VAL A 112 2.71 1.00 -9.34
N PHE A 113 2.90 2.28 -9.01
CA PHE A 113 4.17 2.97 -9.06
C PHE A 113 4.44 3.65 -7.72
N ILE A 114 5.66 3.51 -7.21
CA ILE A 114 6.12 4.26 -6.04
C ILE A 114 7.32 5.10 -6.45
N ASP A 115 7.19 6.41 -6.34
CA ASP A 115 8.17 7.40 -6.85
C ASP A 115 8.58 7.13 -8.31
N GLY A 116 7.61 6.79 -9.16
CA GLY A 116 7.81 6.49 -10.58
C GLY A 116 8.32 5.07 -10.87
N VAL A 117 8.76 4.32 -9.87
CA VAL A 117 9.26 2.94 -10.02
C VAL A 117 8.08 1.96 -10.05
N TYR A 118 7.97 1.20 -11.12
CA TYR A 118 6.92 0.20 -11.29
C TYR A 118 7.04 -0.95 -10.30
N ARG A 119 5.92 -1.30 -9.67
CA ARG A 119 5.75 -2.51 -8.84
C ARG A 119 5.12 -3.60 -9.70
N SER A 120 5.90 -4.60 -10.02
CA SER A 120 5.56 -5.59 -11.05
C SER A 120 4.42 -6.55 -10.66
N ARG A 121 4.07 -6.62 -9.39
CA ARG A 121 2.95 -7.41 -8.85
C ARG A 121 2.12 -6.58 -7.88
N ALA A 122 0.85 -6.92 -7.72
CA ALA A 122 0.01 -6.34 -6.67
C ALA A 122 0.61 -6.58 -5.28
N ALA A 123 1.13 -7.78 -5.03
CA ALA A 123 1.82 -8.16 -3.80
C ALA A 123 2.98 -7.20 -3.44
N SER A 124 3.80 -6.82 -4.40
CA SER A 124 4.94 -5.92 -4.16
C SER A 124 4.55 -4.44 -3.90
N ALA A 125 3.26 -4.16 -3.85
CA ALA A 125 2.70 -2.86 -3.48
C ALA A 125 2.02 -2.88 -2.10
N ILE A 126 2.04 -4.01 -1.40
CA ILE A 126 1.38 -4.22 -0.10
C ILE A 126 2.35 -3.80 1.02
N ASP A 127 2.84 -2.60 0.95
CA ASP A 127 3.59 -2.00 2.05
C ASP A 127 2.70 -1.03 2.81
N ASP A 128 2.94 -0.93 4.11
CA ASP A 128 2.40 0.17 4.88
C ASP A 128 2.95 1.50 4.34
N PHE A 129 2.14 2.52 4.33
CA PHE A 129 2.53 3.83 3.84
C PHE A 129 3.61 4.47 4.71
N ILE A 130 4.78 4.73 4.12
CA ILE A 130 5.92 5.37 4.78
C ILE A 130 6.17 6.74 4.17
N ALA A 131 6.03 7.79 4.98
CA ALA A 131 6.30 9.18 4.58
C ALA A 131 5.67 9.55 3.23
N VAL A 132 4.42 9.13 2.99
CA VAL A 132 3.69 9.44 1.76
C VAL A 132 3.34 10.92 1.73
N GLU A 133 3.58 11.56 0.59
CA GLU A 133 3.15 12.92 0.30
C GLU A 133 1.73 12.91 -0.24
N ARG A 134 1.45 12.03 -1.21
CA ARG A 134 0.12 11.82 -1.79
C ARG A 134 0.05 10.49 -2.55
N VAL A 135 -1.18 10.04 -2.76
CA VAL A 135 -1.51 8.93 -3.66
C VAL A 135 -2.42 9.46 -4.77
N GLU A 136 -2.03 9.22 -6.01
CA GLU A 136 -2.78 9.59 -7.21
C GLU A 136 -3.37 8.32 -7.84
N ILE A 137 -4.69 8.28 -8.08
CA ILE A 137 -5.37 7.15 -8.71
C ILE A 137 -5.92 7.63 -10.05
N LEU A 138 -5.27 7.19 -11.13
CA LEU A 138 -5.63 7.51 -12.51
C LEU A 138 -6.57 6.43 -13.03
N ARG A 139 -7.73 6.85 -13.49
CA ARG A 139 -8.80 5.95 -13.91
C ARG A 139 -8.88 5.84 -15.42
N GLY A 140 -8.94 4.62 -15.93
CA GLY A 140 -8.98 4.29 -17.35
C GLY A 140 -7.60 4.01 -17.93
N PRO A 141 -7.49 3.68 -19.23
CA PRO A 141 -6.25 3.26 -19.86
C PRO A 141 -5.14 4.30 -19.77
N GLN A 142 -3.97 3.89 -19.26
CA GLN A 142 -2.79 4.73 -19.09
C GLN A 142 -1.56 4.20 -19.83
N SER A 143 -1.73 3.20 -20.68
CA SER A 143 -0.62 2.47 -21.31
C SER A 143 0.26 3.33 -22.22
N SER A 144 -0.25 4.43 -22.76
CA SER A 144 0.53 5.36 -23.59
C SER A 144 1.59 6.14 -22.81
N VAL A 145 1.39 6.35 -21.50
CA VAL A 145 2.30 7.16 -20.64
C VAL A 145 3.04 6.29 -19.64
N TYR A 146 2.34 5.28 -19.07
CA TYR A 146 2.88 4.43 -18.02
C TYR A 146 3.36 3.06 -18.52
N GLY A 147 3.10 2.73 -19.79
CA GLY A 147 3.53 1.47 -20.40
C GLY A 147 2.60 0.29 -20.10
N LYS A 148 3.16 -0.91 -20.10
CA LYS A 148 2.41 -2.17 -19.90
C LYS A 148 1.67 -2.20 -18.56
N ASN A 149 0.65 -3.07 -18.47
CA ASN A 149 -0.05 -3.40 -17.23
C ASN A 149 -0.85 -2.24 -16.61
N THR A 150 -1.31 -1.30 -17.44
CA THR A 150 -2.10 -0.15 -17.02
C THR A 150 -3.39 0.05 -17.82
N PRO A 151 -4.06 -1.00 -18.35
CA PRO A 151 -5.28 -0.82 -19.13
C PRO A 151 -6.49 -0.39 -18.28
N ALA A 152 -6.54 -0.70 -16.99
CA ALA A 152 -7.61 -0.30 -16.08
C ALA A 152 -7.31 1.03 -15.37
N GLY A 153 -6.03 1.33 -15.15
CA GLY A 153 -5.59 2.55 -14.50
C GLY A 153 -4.22 2.43 -13.82
N VAL A 154 -3.89 3.45 -13.05
CA VAL A 154 -2.63 3.55 -12.31
C VAL A 154 -2.89 4.01 -10.88
N ILE A 155 -2.17 3.43 -9.94
CA ILE A 155 -2.00 3.91 -8.57
C ILE A 155 -0.56 4.42 -8.48
N SER A 156 -0.39 5.72 -8.28
CA SER A 156 0.91 6.36 -8.12
C SER A 156 1.07 6.89 -6.71
N ILE A 157 2.02 6.33 -5.97
CA ILE A 157 2.36 6.72 -4.60
C ILE A 157 3.61 7.59 -4.67
N ILE A 158 3.49 8.82 -4.19
CA ILE A 158 4.57 9.78 -4.14
C ILE A 158 5.00 9.95 -2.69
N THR A 159 6.27 9.73 -2.39
CA THR A 159 6.81 9.90 -1.05
C THR A 159 7.43 11.29 -0.85
N LYS A 160 7.40 11.77 0.40
CA LYS A 160 7.99 13.05 0.78
C LYS A 160 9.50 13.06 0.46
N LYS A 161 9.96 14.09 -0.22
CA LYS A 161 11.38 14.29 -0.52
C LYS A 161 12.18 14.64 0.73
N PRO A 162 13.51 14.43 0.75
CA PRO A 162 14.41 15.03 1.75
C PRO A 162 14.23 16.55 1.84
N GLN A 163 14.45 17.10 3.03
CA GLN A 163 14.31 18.54 3.31
C GLN A 163 15.65 19.13 3.70
N ARG A 164 15.86 20.40 3.38
CA ARG A 164 17.08 21.16 3.72
C ARG A 164 17.11 21.63 5.20
N GLU A 165 15.96 21.55 5.87
CA GLU A 165 15.86 21.81 7.31
C GLU A 165 15.75 20.49 8.07
N PHE A 166 16.37 20.44 9.25
CA PHE A 166 16.24 19.26 10.12
C PHE A 166 14.78 19.12 10.57
N GLY A 167 14.24 17.93 10.39
CA GLY A 167 12.91 17.55 10.84
C GLY A 167 12.90 16.11 11.34
N ALA A 168 12.08 15.85 12.33
CA ALA A 168 11.81 14.51 12.85
C ALA A 168 10.31 14.37 13.12
N ASP A 169 9.77 13.21 12.77
CA ASP A 169 8.38 12.84 13.05
C ASP A 169 8.40 11.45 13.68
N PHE A 170 7.63 11.28 14.75
CA PHE A 170 7.45 10.00 15.40
C PHE A 170 5.98 9.80 15.73
N GLU A 171 5.45 8.66 15.37
CA GLU A 171 4.07 8.27 15.62
C GLU A 171 4.02 6.90 16.28
N GLN A 172 3.21 6.77 17.31
CA GLN A 172 2.90 5.50 17.96
C GLN A 172 1.40 5.37 18.13
N SER A 173 0.82 4.36 17.48
CA SER A 173 -0.60 4.05 17.57
C SER A 173 -0.83 2.72 18.28
N PHE A 174 -1.93 2.62 19.02
CA PHE A 174 -2.37 1.41 19.69
C PHE A 174 -3.84 1.14 19.35
N GLY A 175 -4.19 -0.11 19.17
CA GLY A 175 -5.54 -0.52 18.79
C GLY A 175 -5.97 -1.85 19.40
N SER A 176 -7.15 -2.31 19.00
CA SER A 176 -7.67 -3.60 19.36
C SER A 176 -6.78 -4.74 18.87
N TYR A 177 -6.87 -5.92 19.48
CA TYR A 177 -6.03 -7.08 19.18
C TYR A 177 -4.53 -6.78 19.34
N ASN A 178 -4.16 -6.05 20.40
CA ASN A 178 -2.77 -5.66 20.69
C ASN A 178 -2.08 -4.96 19.50
N SER A 179 -2.87 -4.27 18.68
CA SER A 179 -2.34 -3.53 17.52
C SER A 179 -1.37 -2.45 17.96
N LYS A 180 -0.22 -2.40 17.31
CA LYS A 180 0.83 -1.41 17.54
C LYS A 180 1.40 -1.00 16.19
N VAL A 181 1.29 0.29 15.88
CA VAL A 181 1.90 0.88 14.70
C VAL A 181 2.91 1.93 15.16
N THR A 182 4.17 1.72 14.80
CA THR A 182 5.28 2.64 15.09
C THR A 182 5.80 3.18 13.78
N ARG A 183 5.84 4.50 13.61
CA ARG A 183 6.42 5.17 12.46
C ARG A 183 7.45 6.20 12.91
N GLY A 184 8.53 6.30 12.19
CA GLY A 184 9.56 7.29 12.45
C GLY A 184 10.16 7.83 11.16
N THR A 185 10.41 9.13 11.13
CA THR A 185 11.09 9.79 10.03
C THR A 185 12.06 10.83 10.58
N ILE A 186 13.26 10.86 10.01
CA ILE A 186 14.21 11.95 10.18
C ILE A 186 14.63 12.48 8.81
N THR A 187 14.82 13.78 8.70
CA THR A 187 15.25 14.45 7.47
C THR A 187 16.13 15.63 7.83
N GLY A 188 17.01 16.05 6.94
CA GLY A 188 17.83 17.22 7.15
C GLY A 188 18.95 17.38 6.12
N PRO A 189 19.73 18.46 6.23
CA PRO A 189 20.86 18.69 5.35
C PRO A 189 22.06 17.82 5.75
N ILE A 190 22.81 17.38 4.74
CA ILE A 190 24.18 16.86 4.90
C ILE A 190 25.16 17.97 4.52
N SER A 191 24.83 18.75 3.48
CA SER A 191 25.54 19.93 3.01
C SER A 191 24.57 20.91 2.37
N ASP A 192 25.07 22.03 1.86
CA ASP A 192 24.24 23.04 1.16
C ASP A 192 23.52 22.48 -0.07
N THR A 193 24.02 21.41 -0.67
CA THR A 193 23.49 20.79 -1.89
C THR A 193 22.96 19.38 -1.68
N VAL A 194 23.10 18.79 -0.49
CA VAL A 194 22.72 17.40 -0.21
C VAL A 194 21.84 17.34 1.03
N SER A 195 20.67 16.75 0.90
CA SER A 195 19.77 16.44 2.01
C SER A 195 19.42 14.96 2.06
N TYR A 196 19.01 14.49 3.22
CA TYR A 196 18.63 13.10 3.47
C TYR A 196 17.25 12.98 4.10
N ARG A 197 16.62 11.83 3.91
CA ARG A 197 15.45 11.35 4.66
C ARG A 197 15.61 9.88 4.94
N VAL A 198 15.39 9.49 6.19
CA VAL A 198 15.28 8.08 6.60
C VAL A 198 13.93 7.91 7.27
N SER A 199 13.16 6.94 6.81
CA SER A 199 11.82 6.66 7.32
C SER A 199 11.64 5.17 7.52
N GLY A 200 10.98 4.77 8.59
CA GLY A 200 10.67 3.38 8.86
C GLY A 200 9.35 3.22 9.58
N ASN A 201 8.79 2.03 9.47
CA ASN A 201 7.62 1.62 10.21
C ASN A 201 7.75 0.19 10.74
N ARG A 202 6.96 -0.09 11.76
CA ARG A 202 6.64 -1.43 12.24
C ARG A 202 5.15 -1.49 12.58
N ASN A 203 4.43 -2.45 12.02
CA ASN A 203 3.00 -2.65 12.23
C ASN A 203 2.77 -4.08 12.69
N THR A 204 2.27 -4.25 13.91
CA THR A 204 1.96 -5.55 14.49
C THR A 204 0.55 -5.57 15.05
N ARG A 205 -0.14 -6.70 14.91
CA ARG A 205 -1.48 -6.93 15.46
C ARG A 205 -1.70 -8.43 15.62
N ASP A 206 -2.30 -8.84 16.72
CA ASP A 206 -2.69 -10.26 16.93
C ASP A 206 -3.81 -10.63 15.95
N GLY A 207 -3.95 -11.91 15.66
CA GLY A 207 -5.05 -12.46 14.87
C GLY A 207 -6.41 -12.18 15.53
N PHE A 208 -7.44 -12.02 14.70
CA PHE A 208 -8.80 -11.71 15.17
C PHE A 208 -9.86 -12.76 14.75
N ILE A 209 -9.43 -13.81 14.06
CA ILE A 209 -10.23 -15.00 13.75
C ILE A 209 -9.62 -16.17 14.53
N ASP A 210 -10.36 -16.71 15.50
CA ASP A 210 -9.88 -17.79 16.33
C ASP A 210 -9.87 -19.11 15.55
N ASN A 211 -8.71 -19.74 15.40
CA ASN A 211 -8.64 -21.12 14.96
C ASN A 211 -8.81 -22.03 16.19
N ILE A 212 -9.97 -22.68 16.29
CA ILE A 212 -10.29 -23.55 17.44
C ILE A 212 -9.69 -24.96 17.33
N GLN A 213 -8.88 -25.23 16.32
CA GLN A 213 -8.09 -26.45 16.21
C GLN A 213 -6.98 -26.42 17.28
N GLU A 214 -6.80 -27.53 17.98
CA GLU A 214 -5.79 -27.63 19.04
C GLU A 214 -4.38 -27.35 18.53
N GLY A 215 -3.66 -26.49 19.25
CA GLY A 215 -2.29 -26.09 18.90
C GLY A 215 -2.17 -25.11 17.74
N ARG A 216 -3.27 -24.44 17.36
CA ARG A 216 -3.29 -23.39 16.34
C ARG A 216 -3.55 -22.02 16.95
N ASP A 217 -2.89 -21.02 16.39
CA ASP A 217 -3.06 -19.62 16.75
C ASP A 217 -4.22 -18.96 15.97
N ALA A 218 -4.67 -17.81 16.44
CA ALA A 218 -5.61 -16.99 15.71
C ALA A 218 -4.98 -16.45 14.43
N VAL A 219 -5.74 -16.45 13.33
CA VAL A 219 -5.27 -15.99 12.03
C VAL A 219 -5.69 -14.55 11.73
N ASN A 220 -5.21 -14.01 10.61
CA ASN A 220 -5.35 -12.62 10.19
C ASN A 220 -4.62 -11.66 11.13
N ASN A 221 -3.46 -12.09 11.62
CA ASN A 221 -2.52 -11.23 12.33
C ASN A 221 -1.89 -10.19 11.38
N ARG A 222 -1.04 -9.34 11.91
CA ARG A 222 -0.18 -8.42 11.14
C ARG A 222 1.20 -8.40 11.76
N ASN A 223 2.23 -8.56 10.93
CA ASN A 223 3.63 -8.40 11.31
C ASN A 223 4.40 -7.87 10.10
N ARG A 224 4.50 -6.55 10.01
CA ARG A 224 5.12 -5.85 8.89
C ARG A 224 6.19 -4.91 9.38
N HIS A 225 7.25 -4.79 8.62
CA HIS A 225 8.22 -3.71 8.83
C HIS A 225 8.79 -3.23 7.50
N ALA A 226 9.16 -1.97 7.46
CA ALA A 226 9.82 -1.40 6.30
C ALA A 226 10.75 -0.26 6.68
N LEU A 227 11.79 -0.08 5.88
CA LEU A 227 12.78 0.99 6.00
C LEU A 227 13.04 1.59 4.63
N ARG A 228 13.13 2.93 4.58
CA ARG A 228 13.43 3.67 3.36
C ARG A 228 14.42 4.78 3.64
N GLY A 229 15.51 4.79 2.89
CA GLY A 229 16.53 5.85 2.87
C GLY A 229 16.46 6.63 1.56
N GLN A 230 16.63 7.95 1.63
CA GLN A 230 16.66 8.82 0.47
C GLN A 230 17.79 9.85 0.60
N LEU A 231 18.42 10.16 -0.54
CA LEU A 231 19.31 11.30 -0.70
C LEU A 231 18.79 12.17 -1.84
N LEU A 232 18.77 13.48 -1.62
CA LEU A 232 18.46 14.49 -2.62
C LEU A 232 19.69 15.36 -2.81
N ILE A 233 20.21 15.39 -4.01
CA ILE A 233 21.42 16.11 -4.41
C ILE A 233 21.04 17.17 -5.43
N GLU A 234 21.25 18.43 -5.11
CA GLU A 234 20.89 19.59 -5.90
C GLU A 234 22.13 20.47 -6.15
N PRO A 235 23.02 20.06 -7.08
CA PRO A 235 24.28 20.77 -7.31
C PRO A 235 24.07 22.15 -7.92
N SER A 236 22.94 22.36 -8.60
CA SER A 236 22.50 23.63 -9.19
C SER A 236 20.97 23.68 -9.25
N ASP A 237 20.41 24.83 -9.55
CA ASP A 237 18.95 25.01 -9.73
C ASP A 237 18.39 24.20 -10.91
N GLU A 238 19.26 23.79 -11.86
CA GLU A 238 18.87 23.05 -13.05
C GLU A 238 18.97 21.52 -12.89
N LEU A 239 19.72 21.01 -11.91
CA LEU A 239 20.02 19.59 -11.77
C LEU A 239 19.63 19.07 -10.40
N THR A 240 18.73 18.09 -10.40
CA THR A 240 18.31 17.35 -9.21
C THR A 240 18.60 15.86 -9.39
N ILE A 241 19.22 15.23 -8.41
CA ILE A 241 19.43 13.78 -8.37
C ILE A 241 18.81 13.26 -7.07
N ARG A 242 17.91 12.28 -7.18
CA ARG A 242 17.29 11.61 -6.05
C ARG A 242 17.67 10.13 -6.05
N LEU A 243 18.30 9.69 -4.97
CA LEU A 243 18.65 8.28 -4.73
C LEU A 243 17.72 7.73 -3.66
N ILE A 244 17.18 6.54 -3.88
CA ILE A 244 16.30 5.84 -2.95
C ILE A 244 16.78 4.41 -2.79
N ALA A 245 16.81 3.92 -1.55
CA ALA A 245 16.93 2.51 -1.22
C ALA A 245 15.85 2.15 -0.20
N ASP A 246 15.18 1.03 -0.39
CA ASP A 246 14.13 0.56 0.52
C ASP A 246 14.13 -0.97 0.68
N THR A 247 13.62 -1.40 1.83
CA THR A 247 13.33 -2.80 2.13
C THR A 247 12.08 -2.92 2.97
N SER A 248 11.34 -4.00 2.80
CA SER A 248 10.19 -4.35 3.64
C SER A 248 10.00 -5.86 3.74
N SER A 249 9.31 -6.28 4.81
CA SER A 249 8.97 -7.66 5.07
C SER A 249 7.55 -7.77 5.65
N ILE A 250 6.87 -8.85 5.29
CA ILE A 250 5.56 -9.28 5.77
C ILE A 250 5.69 -10.73 6.21
N GLU A 251 5.33 -11.01 7.46
CA GLU A 251 5.28 -12.36 8.04
C GLU A 251 3.91 -12.51 8.72
N GLU A 252 2.93 -13.08 8.02
CA GLU A 252 1.54 -13.08 8.47
C GLU A 252 0.89 -14.46 8.35
N ASP A 253 0.05 -14.81 9.33
CA ASP A 253 -0.90 -15.91 9.25
C ASP A 253 -2.21 -15.38 8.68
N CYS A 254 -2.42 -15.53 7.40
CA CYS A 254 -3.56 -14.98 6.67
C CYS A 254 -3.88 -15.82 5.41
N CYS A 255 -5.12 -15.99 4.96
CA CYS A 255 -6.28 -15.25 5.39
C CYS A 255 -7.43 -16.24 5.67
N GLY A 256 -7.66 -16.54 6.91
CA GLY A 256 -8.78 -17.38 7.32
C GLY A 256 -10.07 -16.58 7.47
N ALA A 257 -11.18 -17.18 7.07
CA ALA A 257 -12.52 -16.64 7.28
C ALA A 257 -13.52 -17.75 7.60
N PRO A 258 -14.52 -17.50 8.47
CA PRO A 258 -15.62 -18.42 8.66
C PRO A 258 -16.40 -18.61 7.36
N PHE A 259 -16.98 -19.78 7.17
CA PHE A 259 -17.84 -20.03 6.01
C PHE A 259 -19.09 -19.13 6.09
N TYR A 260 -19.40 -18.47 4.98
CA TYR A 260 -20.65 -17.76 4.80
C TYR A 260 -21.81 -18.74 4.58
N TYR A 261 -21.54 -19.84 3.87
CA TYR A 261 -22.51 -20.88 3.53
C TYR A 261 -21.80 -22.21 3.38
N ASN A 262 -22.28 -23.22 4.10
CA ASN A 262 -21.86 -24.59 3.94
C ASN A 262 -22.81 -25.32 2.99
N ASP A 263 -22.35 -25.72 1.80
CA ASP A 263 -23.14 -26.57 0.91
C ASP A 263 -23.51 -27.89 1.63
N PRO A 264 -24.80 -28.21 1.76
CA PRO A 264 -25.24 -29.36 2.54
C PRO A 264 -24.66 -30.70 2.08
N GLY A 265 -24.43 -30.85 0.76
CA GLY A 265 -23.87 -32.07 0.20
C GLY A 265 -22.38 -32.21 0.53
N ASN A 266 -21.62 -31.13 0.42
CA ASN A 266 -20.19 -31.11 0.80
C ASN A 266 -20.05 -31.27 2.32
N ALA A 267 -20.83 -30.54 3.11
CA ALA A 267 -20.82 -30.66 4.57
C ALA A 267 -21.14 -32.08 5.05
N ALA A 268 -22.13 -32.75 4.46
CA ALA A 268 -22.43 -34.15 4.80
C ALA A 268 -21.30 -35.11 4.44
N ALA A 269 -20.69 -34.94 3.26
CA ALA A 269 -19.61 -35.77 2.79
C ALA A 269 -18.33 -35.60 3.65
N THR A 270 -17.95 -34.36 3.99
CA THR A 270 -16.79 -34.08 4.84
C THR A 270 -17.02 -34.49 6.28
N THR A 271 -18.24 -34.30 6.83
CA THR A 271 -18.61 -34.78 8.18
C THR A 271 -18.53 -36.29 8.25
N ALA A 272 -18.97 -37.02 7.21
CA ALA A 272 -18.85 -38.48 7.18
C ALA A 272 -17.38 -38.97 7.22
N LEU A 273 -16.44 -38.12 6.82
CA LEU A 273 -15.00 -38.35 6.87
C LEU A 273 -14.35 -37.85 8.17
N GLY A 274 -15.12 -37.24 9.05
CA GLY A 274 -14.66 -36.79 10.37
C GLY A 274 -14.43 -35.29 10.51
N ALA A 275 -14.71 -34.49 9.46
CA ALA A 275 -14.61 -33.06 9.58
C ALA A 275 -15.63 -32.43 10.53
N THR A 276 -15.22 -31.37 11.19
CA THR A 276 -16.09 -30.55 12.03
C THR A 276 -16.59 -29.35 11.22
N ILE A 277 -17.85 -29.36 10.86
CA ILE A 277 -18.45 -28.21 10.16
C ILE A 277 -18.99 -27.22 11.19
N LEU A 278 -18.41 -26.02 11.19
CA LEU A 278 -18.87 -24.93 12.04
C LEU A 278 -20.17 -24.32 11.46
N PRO A 279 -21.04 -23.72 12.30
CA PRO A 279 -22.23 -23.02 11.83
C PRO A 279 -21.89 -21.88 10.83
N ASP A 280 -22.84 -21.56 9.94
CA ASP A 280 -22.78 -20.45 8.99
C ASP A 280 -22.94 -19.11 9.73
N ASP A 281 -21.95 -18.75 10.55
CA ASP A 281 -21.93 -17.53 11.34
C ASP A 281 -20.58 -16.81 11.19
N ILE A 282 -20.52 -15.90 10.26
CA ILE A 282 -19.31 -15.10 9.99
C ILE A 282 -18.94 -14.18 11.17
N TYR A 283 -19.89 -13.83 12.03
CA TYR A 283 -19.65 -12.96 13.18
C TYR A 283 -19.10 -13.72 14.40
N ALA A 284 -19.19 -15.04 14.41
CA ALA A 284 -18.55 -15.87 15.44
C ALA A 284 -17.03 -15.77 15.44
N ARG A 285 -16.42 -15.37 14.30
CA ARG A 285 -14.97 -15.23 14.11
C ARG A 285 -14.20 -16.49 14.51
N LYS A 286 -14.74 -17.65 14.16
CA LYS A 286 -14.15 -18.96 14.46
C LYS A 286 -13.99 -19.77 13.21
N ILE A 287 -12.83 -20.38 13.08
CA ILE A 287 -12.48 -21.36 12.05
C ILE A 287 -11.94 -22.62 12.72
N LYS A 288 -11.85 -23.69 11.95
CA LYS A 288 -11.18 -24.91 12.41
C LYS A 288 -10.40 -25.51 11.23
N PHE A 289 -9.17 -25.05 11.07
CA PHE A 289 -8.25 -25.44 10.00
C PHE A 289 -7.14 -26.31 10.56
N ASP A 290 -6.79 -27.37 9.85
CA ASP A 290 -5.73 -28.28 10.28
C ASP A 290 -4.33 -27.81 9.89
N ARG A 291 -4.22 -26.81 9.02
CA ARG A 291 -2.96 -26.22 8.56
C ARG A 291 -2.79 -24.76 8.95
N ALA A 292 -1.54 -24.32 8.98
CA ALA A 292 -1.21 -22.90 9.05
C ALA A 292 -1.54 -22.18 7.75
N MET A 293 -1.72 -20.86 7.81
CA MET A 293 -1.94 -19.98 6.65
C MET A 293 -0.84 -18.94 6.66
N GLU A 294 0.39 -19.36 6.37
CA GLU A 294 1.58 -18.55 6.49
C GLU A 294 1.88 -17.82 5.17
N THR A 295 2.21 -16.55 5.28
CA THR A 295 2.72 -15.72 4.18
C THR A 295 3.99 -15.05 4.64
N ASP A 296 5.10 -15.37 3.98
CA ASP A 296 6.38 -14.68 4.11
C ASP A 296 6.67 -13.92 2.82
N GLN A 297 6.93 -12.63 2.93
CA GLN A 297 7.27 -11.79 1.79
C GLN A 297 8.42 -10.86 2.18
N GLU A 298 9.43 -10.83 1.35
CA GLU A 298 10.53 -9.89 1.43
C GLU A 298 10.67 -9.10 0.13
N GLN A 299 10.96 -7.83 0.24
CA GLN A 299 11.30 -7.03 -0.92
C GLN A 299 12.34 -5.98 -0.60
N SER A 300 13.15 -5.69 -1.59
CA SER A 300 14.14 -4.65 -1.52
C SER A 300 14.35 -3.98 -2.87
N GLY A 301 15.04 -2.84 -2.86
CA GLY A 301 15.48 -2.24 -4.10
C GLY A 301 16.04 -0.85 -3.94
N TYR A 302 16.52 -0.37 -5.07
CA TYR A 302 17.09 0.98 -5.16
C TYR A 302 16.70 1.63 -6.47
N SER A 303 16.67 2.96 -6.45
CA SER A 303 16.46 3.76 -7.64
C SER A 303 17.30 5.02 -7.63
N ALA A 304 17.62 5.49 -8.84
CA ALA A 304 18.30 6.76 -9.08
C ALA A 304 17.50 7.54 -10.12
N GLN A 305 16.99 8.70 -9.73
CA GLN A 305 16.33 9.63 -10.63
C GLN A 305 17.23 10.86 -10.80
N LEU A 306 17.43 11.26 -12.04
CA LEU A 306 18.10 12.49 -12.43
C LEU A 306 17.11 13.33 -13.23
N ASP A 307 16.85 14.54 -12.78
CA ASP A 307 16.06 15.56 -13.47
C ASP A 307 16.95 16.74 -13.82
N TRP A 308 17.00 17.07 -15.10
CA TRP A 308 17.75 18.21 -15.63
C TRP A 308 16.80 19.16 -16.36
N GLU A 309 16.61 20.32 -15.76
CA GLU A 309 15.68 21.34 -16.23
C GLU A 309 16.41 22.46 -16.97
N ARG A 310 15.93 22.77 -18.18
CA ARG A 310 16.39 23.87 -19.04
C ARG A 310 15.21 24.76 -19.42
N GLU A 311 15.48 25.94 -19.91
CA GLU A 311 14.43 26.89 -20.30
C GLU A 311 13.41 26.32 -21.28
N SER A 312 13.87 25.53 -22.26
CA SER A 312 13.03 25.01 -23.35
C SER A 312 12.73 23.53 -23.31
N TYR A 313 13.41 22.76 -22.43
CA TYR A 313 13.18 21.33 -22.26
C TYR A 313 13.62 20.86 -20.89
N SER A 314 13.06 19.73 -20.44
CA SER A 314 13.58 18.96 -19.31
C SER A 314 13.91 17.54 -19.73
N PHE A 315 14.94 16.99 -19.11
CA PHE A 315 15.36 15.60 -19.27
C PHE A 315 15.28 14.87 -17.94
N THR A 316 14.60 13.71 -17.91
CA THR A 316 14.56 12.83 -16.75
C THR A 316 15.16 11.48 -17.12
N SER A 317 16.03 10.95 -16.25
CA SER A 317 16.49 9.56 -16.27
C SER A 317 16.09 8.89 -14.96
N LEU A 318 15.38 7.76 -15.02
CA LEU A 318 15.01 6.96 -13.86
C LEU A 318 15.48 5.52 -14.07
N THR A 319 16.43 5.11 -13.24
CA THR A 319 16.96 3.75 -13.19
C THR A 319 16.48 3.10 -11.91
N ALA A 320 15.98 1.86 -11.96
CA ALA A 320 15.59 1.14 -10.76
C ALA A 320 15.87 -0.36 -10.86
N PHE A 321 16.21 -0.95 -9.71
CA PHE A 321 16.29 -2.38 -9.49
C PHE A 321 15.39 -2.75 -8.32
N ARG A 322 14.61 -3.84 -8.49
CA ARG A 322 13.72 -4.38 -7.47
C ARG A 322 13.94 -5.88 -7.34
N ASP A 323 13.94 -6.34 -6.11
CA ASP A 323 13.96 -7.74 -5.73
C ASP A 323 12.73 -8.04 -4.88
N PHE A 324 12.07 -9.16 -5.15
CA PHE A 324 10.83 -9.55 -4.49
C PHE A 324 10.80 -11.08 -4.35
N GLU A 325 10.69 -11.53 -3.12
CA GLU A 325 10.55 -12.93 -2.75
C GLU A 325 9.26 -13.14 -1.97
N GLU A 326 8.58 -14.25 -2.21
CA GLU A 326 7.32 -14.61 -1.55
C GLU A 326 7.24 -16.13 -1.37
N SER A 327 6.80 -16.55 -0.18
CA SER A 327 6.39 -17.92 0.13
C SER A 327 5.04 -17.92 0.84
N ASN A 328 4.13 -18.79 0.38
CA ASN A 328 2.82 -18.98 1.00
C ASN A 328 2.62 -20.45 1.30
N ASP A 329 2.15 -20.79 2.50
CA ASP A 329 1.54 -22.09 2.85
C ASP A 329 0.08 -21.85 3.19
N ILE A 330 -0.83 -22.52 2.47
CA ILE A 330 -2.26 -22.23 2.51
C ILE A 330 -3.02 -23.52 2.83
N ASP A 331 -3.93 -23.45 3.80
CA ASP A 331 -4.99 -24.44 3.97
C ASP A 331 -6.00 -24.25 2.84
N ALA A 332 -5.95 -25.14 1.84
CA ALA A 332 -6.73 -24.95 0.62
C ALA A 332 -8.17 -25.48 0.70
N ASP A 333 -8.50 -26.28 1.69
CA ASP A 333 -9.85 -26.83 1.90
C ASP A 333 -10.60 -26.16 3.04
N PHE A 334 -9.91 -25.38 3.88
CA PHE A 334 -10.48 -24.57 4.97
C PHE A 334 -11.25 -25.40 6.03
N ILE A 335 -10.84 -26.66 6.29
CA ILE A 335 -11.45 -27.55 7.27
C ILE A 335 -10.38 -28.25 8.13
N ASP A 336 -10.83 -29.07 9.10
CA ASP A 336 -9.98 -29.74 10.08
C ASP A 336 -9.57 -31.17 9.71
N ILE A 337 -9.66 -31.54 8.41
CA ILE A 337 -9.19 -32.82 7.87
C ILE A 337 -8.40 -32.58 6.58
N GLU A 338 -7.33 -33.32 6.36
CA GLU A 338 -6.50 -33.24 5.15
C GLU A 338 -7.24 -33.70 3.90
N LEU A 339 -8.07 -32.83 3.32
CA LEU A 339 -8.66 -33.04 2.00
C LEU A 339 -7.71 -32.53 0.92
N SER A 340 -7.22 -31.30 1.07
CA SER A 340 -6.12 -30.73 0.32
C SER A 340 -4.91 -30.58 1.24
N GLY A 341 -3.97 -31.52 1.20
CA GLY A 341 -2.94 -31.63 2.24
C GLY A 341 -1.88 -30.55 2.23
N VAL A 342 -1.49 -30.01 1.08
CA VAL A 342 -0.48 -28.93 0.95
C VAL A 342 -0.81 -28.07 -0.24
N LEU A 343 -0.89 -26.77 -0.06
CA LEU A 343 -0.82 -25.79 -1.13
C LEU A 343 0.25 -24.77 -0.77
N GLN A 344 1.46 -24.99 -1.25
CA GLN A 344 2.59 -24.12 -1.07
C GLN A 344 2.95 -23.46 -2.39
N ASN A 345 3.18 -22.16 -2.38
CA ASN A 345 3.62 -21.40 -3.53
C ASN A 345 4.86 -20.58 -3.15
N THR A 346 5.84 -20.55 -4.04
CA THR A 346 7.01 -19.69 -3.96
C THR A 346 7.09 -18.83 -5.20
N PHE A 347 7.60 -17.63 -5.03
CA PHE A 347 7.72 -16.68 -6.12
C PHE A 347 8.90 -15.75 -5.88
N ASP A 348 9.86 -15.75 -6.82
CA ASP A 348 11.01 -14.87 -6.81
C ASP A 348 10.98 -14.02 -8.07
N ARG A 349 11.28 -12.73 -7.94
CA ARG A 349 11.30 -11.85 -9.09
C ARG A 349 12.28 -10.69 -8.92
N GLN A 350 13.20 -10.62 -9.88
CA GLN A 350 14.10 -9.49 -10.03
C GLN A 350 13.68 -8.64 -11.22
N VAL A 351 13.67 -7.34 -11.04
CA VAL A 351 13.23 -6.40 -12.08
C VAL A 351 14.22 -5.26 -12.20
N PHE A 352 14.71 -5.04 -13.42
CA PHE A 352 15.47 -3.86 -13.78
C PHE A 352 14.64 -2.99 -14.70
N THR A 353 14.61 -1.67 -14.44
CA THR A 353 13.94 -0.69 -15.30
C THR A 353 14.82 0.50 -15.57
N GLN A 354 14.74 1.00 -16.80
CA GLN A 354 15.36 2.27 -17.21
C GLN A 354 14.34 3.09 -17.98
N GLU A 355 14.12 4.31 -17.52
CA GLU A 355 13.27 5.27 -18.23
C GLU A 355 14.07 6.52 -18.58
N PHE A 356 13.94 6.98 -19.82
CA PHE A 356 14.40 8.30 -20.27
C PHE A 356 13.21 9.09 -20.77
N ARG A 357 13.09 10.32 -20.33
CA ARG A 357 12.07 11.27 -20.80
C ARG A 357 12.72 12.57 -21.20
N LEU A 358 12.30 13.10 -22.32
CA LEU A 358 12.64 14.43 -22.80
C LEU A 358 11.33 15.14 -23.14
N GLN A 359 11.10 16.31 -22.58
CA GLN A 359 9.85 17.05 -22.77
C GLN A 359 10.08 18.53 -22.91
N SER A 360 9.17 19.20 -23.63
CA SER A 360 9.16 20.66 -23.74
C SER A 360 8.80 21.30 -22.38
N THR A 361 9.46 22.46 -22.11
CA THR A 361 9.16 23.32 -20.96
C THR A 361 8.89 24.74 -21.42
N GLY A 362 8.23 25.57 -20.60
CA GLY A 362 7.88 26.94 -20.91
C GLY A 362 6.68 27.08 -21.87
N GLU A 363 6.45 28.29 -22.39
CA GLU A 363 5.35 28.55 -23.32
C GLU A 363 5.75 28.14 -24.75
N ASN A 364 5.16 27.06 -25.24
CA ASN A 364 5.42 26.52 -26.57
C ASN A 364 4.16 26.56 -27.46
N LYS A 365 4.35 26.65 -28.77
CA LYS A 365 3.23 26.44 -29.72
C LYS A 365 2.77 25.01 -29.81
N VAL A 366 3.66 24.08 -29.49
CA VAL A 366 3.44 22.65 -29.46
C VAL A 366 4.19 22.07 -28.26
N ASP A 367 3.46 21.46 -27.35
CA ASP A 367 4.05 20.68 -26.26
C ASP A 367 4.32 19.27 -26.75
N TRP A 368 5.49 18.76 -26.41
CA TRP A 368 5.91 17.42 -26.80
C TRP A 368 6.56 16.68 -25.62
N LEU A 369 6.42 15.37 -25.64
CA LEU A 369 7.08 14.45 -24.72
C LEU A 369 7.57 13.25 -25.52
N LEU A 370 8.86 12.95 -25.39
CA LEU A 370 9.50 11.76 -25.93
C LEU A 370 9.96 10.88 -24.76
N GLY A 371 9.57 9.61 -24.77
CA GLY A 371 9.94 8.64 -23.74
C GLY A 371 10.55 7.39 -24.33
N TYR A 372 11.52 6.83 -23.60
CA TYR A 372 12.04 5.49 -23.83
C TYR A 372 11.98 4.72 -22.49
N TYR A 373 11.45 3.51 -22.53
CA TYR A 373 11.33 2.65 -21.36
C TYR A 373 11.88 1.26 -21.66
N TYR A 374 12.84 0.82 -20.88
CA TYR A 374 13.37 -0.52 -20.88
C TYR A 374 12.92 -1.24 -19.61
N TYR A 375 12.50 -2.48 -19.77
CA TYR A 375 12.05 -3.34 -18.68
C TYR A 375 12.63 -4.73 -18.90
N ASP A 376 13.33 -5.24 -17.91
CA ASP A 376 13.87 -6.58 -17.85
C ASP A 376 13.45 -7.23 -16.53
N ALA A 377 12.94 -8.45 -16.59
CA ALA A 377 12.48 -9.16 -15.41
C ALA A 377 12.82 -10.64 -15.52
N ASP A 378 13.50 -11.13 -14.52
CA ASP A 378 13.69 -12.55 -14.27
C ASP A 378 12.71 -13.00 -13.19
N GLN A 379 12.06 -14.14 -13.40
CA GLN A 379 11.04 -14.67 -12.52
C GLN A 379 11.18 -16.18 -12.40
N ASP A 380 11.24 -16.66 -11.17
CA ASP A 380 11.05 -18.05 -10.83
C ASP A 380 9.78 -18.22 -9.99
N SER A 381 9.02 -19.27 -10.25
CA SER A 381 7.82 -19.58 -9.49
C SER A 381 7.67 -21.08 -9.33
N GLY A 382 7.53 -21.51 -8.10
CA GLY A 382 7.34 -22.88 -7.71
C GLY A 382 6.02 -23.07 -6.96
N GLY A 383 5.58 -24.33 -6.89
CA GLY A 383 4.43 -24.67 -6.07
C GLY A 383 4.28 -26.15 -5.88
N THR A 384 3.72 -26.51 -4.73
CA THR A 384 3.35 -27.89 -4.41
C THR A 384 1.87 -27.91 -4.08
N ASN A 385 1.11 -28.71 -4.82
CA ASN A 385 -0.26 -29.04 -4.48
C ASN A 385 -0.32 -30.53 -4.21
N ARG A 386 -0.60 -30.89 -2.96
CA ARG A 386 -0.73 -32.29 -2.53
C ARG A 386 -2.15 -32.55 -2.06
N LEU A 387 -2.77 -33.59 -2.60
CA LEU A 387 -4.04 -34.07 -2.07
C LEU A 387 -3.81 -34.80 -0.74
N GLY A 388 -4.67 -34.52 0.23
CA GLY A 388 -4.62 -35.12 1.55
C GLY A 388 -5.16 -36.54 1.58
N ALA A 389 -5.06 -37.19 2.76
CA ALA A 389 -5.47 -38.59 2.95
C ALA A 389 -6.97 -38.80 2.69
N PHE A 390 -7.79 -37.78 2.88
CA PHE A 390 -9.24 -37.83 2.71
C PHE A 390 -9.73 -37.41 1.33
N ALA A 391 -8.85 -36.95 0.43
CA ALA A 391 -9.22 -36.50 -0.91
C ALA A 391 -9.94 -37.60 -1.71
N ARG A 392 -9.32 -38.77 -1.82
CA ARG A 392 -9.90 -39.89 -2.57
C ARG A 392 -11.25 -40.34 -2.00
N PRO A 393 -11.39 -40.64 -0.69
CA PRO A 393 -12.69 -40.98 -0.11
C PRO A 393 -13.77 -39.91 -0.35
N PHE A 394 -13.40 -38.63 -0.28
CA PHE A 394 -14.32 -37.53 -0.57
C PHE A 394 -14.82 -37.57 -2.00
N PHE A 395 -13.92 -37.62 -2.98
CA PHE A 395 -14.30 -37.66 -4.39
C PHE A 395 -15.09 -38.92 -4.75
N ASP A 396 -14.71 -40.09 -4.22
CA ASP A 396 -15.44 -41.33 -4.43
C ASP A 396 -16.89 -41.22 -3.88
N SER A 397 -17.10 -40.54 -2.76
CA SER A 397 -18.44 -40.30 -2.21
C SER A 397 -19.30 -39.34 -3.06
N ARG A 398 -18.68 -38.50 -3.88
CA ARG A 398 -19.39 -37.49 -4.70
C ARG A 398 -19.64 -37.96 -6.14
N ILE A 399 -18.79 -38.87 -6.65
CA ILE A 399 -18.79 -39.32 -8.06
C ILE A 399 -19.35 -40.74 -8.17
N GLY A 400 -19.26 -41.52 -7.09
CA GLY A 400 -19.55 -42.96 -7.07
C GLY A 400 -20.98 -43.35 -6.73
N GLY A 401 -21.96 -42.48 -7.04
CA GLY A 401 -23.39 -42.82 -6.94
C GLY A 401 -23.95 -43.36 -8.25
#